data_e299ac998da4298fb7e95b574ff61b87
#
_entry.id   e299ac998da4298fb7e95b574ff61b87
#
_cell.length_a   1.000
_cell.length_b   1.000
_cell.length_c   1.000
_cell.angle_alpha   90.00
_cell.angle_beta   90.00
_cell.angle_gamma   90.00
#
_symmetry.space_group_name_H-M   'P 1'
#
loop_
_entity.id
_entity.type
_entity.pdbx_description
1 polymer ?
#
loop_
_entity_poly.entity_id
_entity_poly.type
_entity_poly.pdbx_seq_one_letter_code
_entity_poly.pdbx_strand_id
1 'polypeptide(L)'
;MKSNSKIHNQDCEDFVDWYIEQAKANGCETGIFCGDWNHNRSSINLTTLDTGIRLLEKLGAAFDNFYMFAGNHDLYYKDKRDVKSTEFAKFVPGVTVVDEITVIDDVALVPWLVEDEWKRVSNLKCKYMFGHFEFPTFLMNAMVRMPDHGELKASNIENPEYVFSGHFHKRQNQENIYYIGNAFPHNYADAGDDDRGMMILDRENRQE
;
A
#
# COMPACT_ATOMS: atom_id res chain seq x y z
N MET A 1 -5.75 3.09 -9.12
CA MET A 1 -6.86 3.45 -10.06
C MET A 1 -6.63 2.77 -11.42
N LYS A 2 -7.63 2.11 -11.97
CA LYS A 2 -7.43 1.11 -13.05
C LYS A 2 -7.84 1.55 -14.45
N SER A 3 -8.87 2.37 -14.60
CA SER A 3 -9.46 2.64 -15.92
C SER A 3 -10.12 4.01 -16.01
N ASN A 4 -10.49 4.41 -17.23
CA ASN A 4 -11.32 5.59 -17.49
C ASN A 4 -12.82 5.34 -17.28
N SER A 5 -13.20 4.23 -16.66
CA SER A 5 -14.60 3.92 -16.33
C SER A 5 -15.09 4.88 -15.24
N LYS A 6 -16.18 5.57 -15.53
CA LYS A 6 -16.85 6.43 -14.53
C LYS A 6 -17.32 5.64 -13.31
N ILE A 7 -17.78 4.41 -13.53
CA ILE A 7 -18.22 3.51 -12.43
C ILE A 7 -17.04 3.20 -11.54
N HIS A 8 -15.92 2.76 -12.11
CA HIS A 8 -14.74 2.44 -11.30
C HIS A 8 -14.15 3.65 -10.57
N ASN A 9 -14.18 4.84 -11.18
CA ASN A 9 -13.74 6.06 -10.49
C ASN A 9 -14.70 6.39 -9.34
N GLN A 10 -16.00 6.18 -9.50
CA GLN A 10 -16.98 6.34 -8.43
C GLN A 10 -16.76 5.33 -7.30
N ASP A 11 -16.51 4.05 -7.62
CA ASP A 11 -16.17 3.03 -6.62
C ASP A 11 -14.93 3.45 -5.78
N CYS A 12 -13.93 4.06 -6.44
CA CYS A 12 -12.76 4.60 -5.74
C CYS A 12 -13.11 5.78 -4.82
N GLU A 13 -14.00 6.68 -5.27
CA GLU A 13 -14.46 7.81 -4.46
C GLU A 13 -15.26 7.32 -3.24
N ASP A 14 -16.20 6.42 -3.45
CA ASP A 14 -17.04 5.83 -2.39
C ASP A 14 -16.16 5.10 -1.36
N PHE A 15 -15.14 4.37 -1.82
CA PHE A 15 -14.20 3.70 -0.93
C PHE A 15 -13.39 4.69 -0.10
N VAL A 16 -12.87 5.75 -0.70
CA VAL A 16 -12.08 6.76 0.04
C VAL A 16 -12.95 7.48 1.07
N ASP A 17 -14.20 7.81 0.73
CA ASP A 17 -15.13 8.43 1.67
C ASP A 17 -15.45 7.49 2.83
N TRP A 18 -15.71 6.21 2.57
CA TRP A 18 -15.88 5.18 3.59
C TRP A 18 -14.61 4.99 4.45
N TYR A 19 -13.43 4.95 3.81
CA TYR A 19 -12.15 4.81 4.50
C TYR A 19 -11.93 5.93 5.52
N ILE A 20 -12.19 7.18 5.11
CA ILE A 20 -12.08 8.36 5.98
C ILE A 20 -13.09 8.29 7.13
N GLU A 21 -14.34 7.89 6.83
CA GLU A 21 -15.38 7.72 7.85
C GLU A 21 -14.99 6.69 8.90
N GLN A 22 -14.53 5.51 8.49
CA GLN A 22 -14.09 4.45 9.40
C GLN A 22 -12.87 4.86 10.22
N ALA A 23 -11.88 5.50 9.59
CA ALA A 23 -10.69 5.99 10.27
C ALA A 23 -11.06 7.00 11.37
N LYS A 24 -11.90 7.99 11.06
CA LYS A 24 -12.37 8.99 12.03
C LYS A 24 -13.19 8.39 13.16
N ALA A 25 -14.07 7.44 12.85
CA ALA A 25 -14.89 6.73 13.84
C ALA A 25 -14.03 5.95 14.85
N ASN A 26 -12.82 5.55 14.45
CA ASN A 26 -11.86 4.83 15.29
C ASN A 26 -10.72 5.72 15.82
N GLY A 27 -10.82 7.04 15.66
CA GLY A 27 -9.82 7.99 16.19
C GLY A 27 -8.45 7.91 15.51
N CYS A 28 -8.39 7.45 14.25
CA CYS A 28 -7.14 7.39 13.52
C CYS A 28 -6.68 8.78 13.06
N GLU A 29 -5.50 9.20 13.46
CA GLU A 29 -4.85 10.46 13.06
C GLU A 29 -3.89 10.26 11.89
N THR A 30 -3.44 9.04 11.65
CA THR A 30 -2.48 8.70 10.58
C THR A 30 -3.09 7.72 9.59
N GLY A 31 -2.99 8.05 8.30
CA GLY A 31 -3.32 7.18 7.19
C GLY A 31 -2.06 6.72 6.43
N ILE A 32 -2.02 5.45 6.02
CA ILE A 32 -0.91 4.90 5.23
C ILE A 32 -1.48 4.17 4.02
N PHE A 33 -1.05 4.57 2.83
CA PHE A 33 -1.38 3.89 1.58
C PHE A 33 -0.19 3.07 1.08
N CYS A 34 -0.38 1.76 1.00
CA CYS A 34 0.69 0.80 0.76
C CYS A 34 0.95 0.49 -0.73
N GLY A 35 0.89 1.49 -1.60
CA GLY A 35 1.32 1.38 -3.00
C GLY A 35 0.24 0.93 -3.99
N ASP A 36 0.58 1.00 -5.28
CA ASP A 36 -0.29 0.70 -6.41
C ASP A 36 -1.50 1.65 -6.53
N TRP A 37 -1.25 2.95 -6.42
CA TRP A 37 -2.26 3.99 -6.65
C TRP A 37 -2.80 3.93 -8.07
N ASN A 38 -1.91 3.77 -9.05
CA ASN A 38 -2.25 3.63 -10.46
C ASN A 38 -1.99 2.20 -10.95
N HIS A 39 -2.89 1.69 -11.79
CA HIS A 39 -2.75 0.36 -12.37
C HIS A 39 -1.79 0.33 -13.56
N ASN A 40 -1.80 1.38 -14.39
CA ASN A 40 -1.00 1.44 -15.61
C ASN A 40 0.30 2.19 -15.37
N ARG A 41 1.41 1.56 -15.74
CA ARG A 41 2.78 2.10 -15.56
C ARG A 41 3.12 3.22 -16.52
N SER A 42 2.64 3.16 -17.79
CA SER A 42 3.10 3.99 -18.89
C SER A 42 2.18 5.15 -19.24
N SER A 43 0.94 5.16 -18.74
CA SER A 43 -0.02 6.20 -19.05
C SER A 43 -1.11 6.31 -18.00
N ILE A 44 -1.58 7.53 -17.75
CA ILE A 44 -2.74 7.80 -16.91
C ILE A 44 -3.78 8.52 -17.75
N ASN A 45 -5.02 8.02 -17.72
CA ASN A 45 -6.13 8.72 -18.34
C ASN A 45 -6.44 10.00 -17.55
N LEU A 46 -6.79 11.09 -18.24
CA LEU A 46 -7.05 12.39 -17.60
C LEU A 46 -8.16 12.34 -16.55
N THR A 47 -9.23 11.58 -16.79
CA THR A 47 -10.31 11.46 -15.78
C THR A 47 -9.85 10.68 -14.56
N THR A 48 -9.00 9.69 -14.73
CA THR A 48 -8.37 8.92 -13.65
C THR A 48 -7.41 9.79 -12.85
N LEU A 49 -6.61 10.61 -13.52
CA LEU A 49 -5.68 11.53 -12.87
C LEU A 49 -6.44 12.59 -12.05
N ASP A 50 -7.47 13.22 -12.65
CA ASP A 50 -8.30 14.22 -11.97
C ASP A 50 -8.97 13.63 -10.71
N THR A 51 -9.61 12.47 -10.86
CA THR A 51 -10.19 11.76 -9.71
C THR A 51 -9.12 11.44 -8.67
N GLY A 52 -7.96 10.92 -9.10
CA GLY A 52 -6.86 10.58 -8.20
C GLY A 52 -6.34 11.77 -7.39
N ILE A 53 -6.21 12.95 -8.00
CA ILE A 53 -5.81 14.17 -7.30
C ILE A 53 -6.86 14.56 -6.24
N ARG A 54 -8.14 14.61 -6.63
CA ARG A 54 -9.24 14.93 -5.69
C ARG A 54 -9.31 13.97 -4.50
N LEU A 55 -9.06 12.68 -4.73
CA LEU A 55 -9.03 11.68 -3.65
C LEU A 55 -7.84 11.90 -2.70
N LEU A 56 -6.68 12.24 -3.23
CA LEU A 56 -5.52 12.56 -2.39
C LEU A 56 -5.73 13.86 -1.60
N GLU A 57 -6.38 14.87 -2.18
CA GLU A 57 -6.77 16.09 -1.46
C GLU A 57 -7.70 15.77 -0.28
N LYS A 58 -8.71 14.90 -0.49
CA LYS A 58 -9.59 14.42 0.58
C LYS A 58 -8.79 13.71 1.68
N LEU A 59 -7.88 12.81 1.32
CA LEU A 59 -7.05 12.05 2.26
C LEU A 59 -6.10 12.96 3.02
N GLY A 60 -5.39 13.85 2.33
CA GLY A 60 -4.48 14.81 2.96
C GLY A 60 -5.18 15.78 3.92
N ALA A 61 -6.45 16.11 3.64
CA ALA A 61 -7.26 16.96 4.53
C ALA A 61 -7.90 16.20 5.71
N ALA A 62 -7.99 14.86 5.62
CA ALA A 62 -8.69 14.03 6.60
C ALA A 62 -7.81 13.56 7.75
N PHE A 63 -6.50 13.47 7.55
CA PHE A 63 -5.52 12.96 8.50
C PHE A 63 -4.50 14.03 8.88
N ASP A 64 -4.00 13.96 10.10
CA ASP A 64 -2.87 14.79 10.54
C ASP A 64 -1.59 14.40 9.78
N ASN A 65 -1.45 13.12 9.47
CA ASN A 65 -0.36 12.58 8.68
C ASN A 65 -0.92 11.56 7.67
N PHE A 66 -0.80 11.82 6.38
CA PHE A 66 -1.11 10.84 5.35
C PHE A 66 0.13 10.49 4.55
N TYR A 67 0.58 9.24 4.70
CA TYR A 67 1.75 8.72 4.00
C TYR A 67 1.33 7.85 2.82
N MET A 68 2.04 7.99 1.71
CA MET A 68 1.93 7.07 0.59
C MET A 68 3.29 6.77 -0.01
N PHE A 69 3.44 5.60 -0.58
CA PHE A 69 4.61 5.21 -1.34
C PHE A 69 4.23 4.45 -2.59
N ALA A 70 5.17 4.36 -3.54
CA ALA A 70 4.94 3.67 -4.80
C ALA A 70 4.92 2.15 -4.60
N GLY A 71 3.94 1.50 -5.21
CA GLY A 71 3.97 0.08 -5.50
C GLY A 71 4.61 -0.19 -6.87
N ASN A 72 4.68 -1.45 -7.26
CA ASN A 72 5.31 -1.83 -8.52
C ASN A 72 4.55 -1.35 -9.77
N HIS A 73 3.24 -1.13 -9.68
CA HIS A 73 2.43 -0.57 -10.77
C HIS A 73 2.58 0.95 -10.92
N ASP A 74 3.03 1.63 -9.88
CA ASP A 74 3.26 3.08 -9.94
C ASP A 74 4.57 3.43 -10.66
N LEU A 75 5.49 2.49 -10.83
CA LEU A 75 6.80 2.72 -11.47
C LEU A 75 6.73 2.45 -12.97
N TYR A 76 7.32 3.34 -13.77
CA TYR A 76 7.49 3.12 -15.21
C TYR A 76 8.45 1.95 -15.48
N TYR A 77 9.63 1.98 -14.88
CA TYR A 77 10.61 0.88 -14.88
C TYR A 77 10.40 0.04 -13.61
N LYS A 78 10.39 -1.29 -13.77
CA LYS A 78 10.15 -2.18 -12.62
C LYS A 78 11.28 -2.12 -11.57
N ASP A 79 12.47 -1.79 -12.01
CA ASP A 79 13.74 -1.82 -11.27
C ASP A 79 14.26 -0.45 -10.87
N LYS A 80 13.52 0.65 -11.16
CA LYS A 80 13.94 2.03 -10.86
C LYS A 80 12.76 2.89 -10.46
N ARG A 81 12.99 3.86 -9.55
CA ARG A 81 11.98 4.82 -9.09
C ARG A 81 12.09 6.21 -9.72
N ASP A 82 12.91 6.38 -10.76
CA ASP A 82 13.15 7.68 -11.42
C ASP A 82 11.88 8.28 -12.03
N VAL A 83 11.04 7.41 -12.61
CA VAL A 83 9.79 7.81 -13.26
C VAL A 83 8.64 7.03 -12.62
N LYS A 84 7.74 7.73 -11.94
CA LYS A 84 6.58 7.14 -11.28
C LYS A 84 5.30 7.93 -11.51
N SER A 85 4.22 7.23 -11.60
CA SER A 85 2.89 7.78 -11.86
C SER A 85 2.32 8.57 -10.67
N THR A 86 2.93 8.44 -9.49
CA THR A 86 2.51 9.10 -8.24
C THR A 86 3.29 10.39 -7.94
N GLU A 87 4.16 10.86 -8.83
CA GLU A 87 4.99 12.04 -8.61
C GLU A 87 4.16 13.31 -8.32
N PHE A 88 2.97 13.42 -8.92
CA PHE A 88 2.06 14.54 -8.70
C PHE A 88 1.56 14.64 -7.25
N ALA A 89 1.55 13.54 -6.50
CA ALA A 89 1.08 13.52 -5.12
C ALA A 89 1.94 14.38 -4.18
N LYS A 90 3.19 14.65 -4.54
CA LYS A 90 4.09 15.56 -3.79
C LYS A 90 3.58 16.99 -3.73
N PHE A 91 2.70 17.38 -4.64
CA PHE A 91 2.13 18.71 -4.72
C PHE A 91 0.75 18.80 -4.05
N VAL A 92 0.24 17.70 -3.50
CA VAL A 92 -1.04 17.66 -2.81
C VAL A 92 -0.82 17.98 -1.31
N PRO A 93 -1.46 19.03 -0.78
CA PRO A 93 -1.31 19.39 0.63
C PRO A 93 -1.73 18.25 1.57
N GLY A 94 -0.98 18.05 2.64
CA GLY A 94 -1.27 17.02 3.64
C GLY A 94 -0.87 15.59 3.25
N VAL A 95 -0.35 15.39 2.03
CA VAL A 95 0.16 14.10 1.56
C VAL A 95 1.68 14.08 1.62
N THR A 96 2.23 13.08 2.30
CA THR A 96 3.68 12.81 2.33
C THR A 96 4.00 11.60 1.45
N VAL A 97 4.69 11.85 0.34
CA VAL A 97 5.18 10.78 -0.55
C VAL A 97 6.52 10.27 -0.04
N VAL A 98 6.57 9.01 0.30
CA VAL A 98 7.78 8.32 0.76
C VAL A 98 8.48 7.67 -0.43
N ASP A 99 9.57 8.26 -0.88
CA ASP A 99 10.33 7.82 -2.06
C ASP A 99 11.42 6.81 -1.76
N GLU A 100 11.89 6.77 -0.50
CA GLU A 100 12.97 5.89 -0.04
C GLU A 100 12.57 5.22 1.27
N ILE A 101 13.27 4.14 1.62
CA ILE A 101 13.10 3.49 2.92
C ILE A 101 13.29 4.54 4.03
N THR A 102 12.24 4.81 4.76
CA THR A 102 12.18 5.85 5.80
C THR A 102 11.72 5.23 7.11
N VAL A 103 12.40 5.58 8.21
CA VAL A 103 12.00 5.17 9.56
C VAL A 103 11.63 6.42 10.34
N ILE A 104 10.41 6.43 10.90
CA ILE A 104 9.87 7.47 11.74
C ILE A 104 9.54 6.81 13.08
N ASP A 105 10.26 7.17 14.12
CA ASP A 105 10.20 6.53 15.43
C ASP A 105 10.39 5.00 15.34
N ASP A 106 9.35 4.22 15.60
CA ASP A 106 9.33 2.77 15.53
C ASP A 106 8.62 2.20 14.28
N VAL A 107 8.31 3.06 13.30
CA VAL A 107 7.59 2.71 12.07
C VAL A 107 8.51 2.85 10.86
N ALA A 108 8.68 1.79 10.10
CA ALA A 108 9.34 1.81 8.80
C ALA A 108 8.31 1.89 7.67
N LEU A 109 8.52 2.82 6.74
CA LEU A 109 7.77 2.98 5.50
C LEU A 109 8.68 2.58 4.34
N VAL A 110 8.28 1.57 3.59
CA VAL A 110 9.14 0.90 2.60
C VAL A 110 8.43 0.85 1.25
N PRO A 111 8.78 1.71 0.28
CA PRO A 111 8.23 1.63 -1.07
C PRO A 111 8.65 0.34 -1.77
N TRP A 112 8.08 0.07 -2.96
CA TRP A 112 8.52 -1.04 -3.79
C TRP A 112 10.05 -1.04 -3.92
N LEU A 113 10.65 -2.16 -3.54
CA LEU A 113 12.09 -2.30 -3.51
C LEU A 113 12.68 -2.38 -4.93
N VAL A 114 13.74 -1.66 -5.16
CA VAL A 114 14.49 -1.67 -6.42
C VAL A 114 15.94 -2.05 -6.14
N GLU A 115 16.58 -2.69 -7.12
CA GLU A 115 17.98 -3.11 -7.02
C GLU A 115 18.27 -3.93 -5.74
N ASP A 116 19.25 -3.57 -4.98
CA ASP A 116 19.73 -4.26 -3.77
C ASP A 116 19.09 -3.76 -2.46
N GLU A 117 18.03 -2.94 -2.52
CA GLU A 117 17.41 -2.36 -1.31
C GLU A 117 16.85 -3.39 -0.33
N TRP A 118 16.46 -4.58 -0.83
CA TRP A 118 16.01 -5.67 0.02
C TRP A 118 17.03 -6.04 1.11
N LYS A 119 18.33 -5.84 0.86
CA LYS A 119 19.41 -6.05 1.84
C LYS A 119 19.33 -5.07 3.01
N ARG A 120 18.81 -3.86 2.77
CA ARG A 120 18.64 -2.83 3.81
C ARG A 120 17.45 -3.16 4.71
N VAL A 121 16.37 -3.69 4.15
CA VAL A 121 15.13 -4.01 4.88
C VAL A 121 15.38 -4.99 6.01
N SER A 122 16.20 -6.00 5.78
CA SER A 122 16.56 -7.03 6.78
C SER A 122 17.21 -6.47 8.04
N ASN A 123 17.80 -5.28 7.97
CA ASN A 123 18.53 -4.65 9.07
C ASN A 123 17.77 -3.50 9.73
N LEU A 124 16.54 -3.19 9.28
CA LEU A 124 15.76 -2.10 9.85
C LEU A 124 15.34 -2.43 11.29
N LYS A 125 15.54 -1.46 12.17
CA LYS A 125 15.07 -1.53 13.55
C LYS A 125 13.79 -0.73 13.66
N CYS A 126 12.66 -1.42 13.72
CA CYS A 126 11.34 -0.83 13.85
C CYS A 126 10.42 -1.85 14.51
N LYS A 127 9.34 -1.37 15.12
CA LYS A 127 8.27 -2.22 15.65
C LYS A 127 7.27 -2.58 14.57
N TYR A 128 6.91 -1.61 13.74
CA TYR A 128 5.97 -1.75 12.65
C TYR A 128 6.65 -1.44 11.32
N MET A 129 6.35 -2.25 10.31
CA MET A 129 6.84 -2.02 8.95
C MET A 129 5.66 -2.01 7.99
N PHE A 130 5.55 -0.97 7.18
CA PHE A 130 4.56 -0.87 6.11
C PHE A 130 5.29 -0.83 4.78
N GLY A 131 4.87 -1.68 3.83
CA GLY A 131 5.56 -1.74 2.55
C GLY A 131 4.70 -2.28 1.42
N HIS A 132 5.38 -2.43 0.27
CA HIS A 132 4.81 -3.05 -0.92
C HIS A 132 5.73 -4.20 -1.34
N PHE A 133 5.54 -5.36 -0.71
CA PHE A 133 6.46 -6.49 -0.78
C PHE A 133 5.92 -7.64 -1.62
N GLU A 134 6.84 -8.40 -2.23
CA GLU A 134 6.57 -9.62 -2.98
C GLU A 134 7.21 -10.82 -2.26
N PHE A 135 6.66 -11.19 -1.09
CA PHE A 135 7.19 -12.33 -0.34
C PHE A 135 6.79 -13.66 -0.97
N PRO A 136 7.74 -14.62 -1.08
CA PRO A 136 7.43 -15.97 -1.50
C PRO A 136 6.46 -16.67 -0.53
N THR A 137 5.82 -17.73 -1.00
CA THR A 137 4.86 -18.58 -0.28
C THR A 137 3.47 -18.00 -0.05
N PHE A 138 3.30 -16.68 -0.12
CA PHE A 138 1.99 -16.04 -0.07
C PHE A 138 1.18 -16.25 -1.35
N LEU A 139 -0.14 -16.16 -1.24
CA LEU A 139 -1.04 -16.29 -2.38
C LEU A 139 -1.01 -15.00 -3.22
N MET A 140 -0.60 -15.11 -4.47
CA MET A 140 -0.73 -14.02 -5.45
C MET A 140 -2.19 -13.80 -5.86
N ASN A 141 -2.94 -14.90 -5.95
CA ASN A 141 -4.37 -14.96 -6.20
C ASN A 141 -4.95 -16.22 -5.55
N ALA A 142 -6.22 -16.54 -5.80
CA ALA A 142 -6.91 -17.66 -5.17
C ALA A 142 -6.20 -19.03 -5.29
N MET A 143 -5.32 -19.22 -6.27
CA MET A 143 -4.76 -20.54 -6.60
C MET A 143 -3.24 -20.59 -6.69
N VAL A 144 -2.57 -19.44 -6.89
CA VAL A 144 -1.13 -19.39 -7.19
C VAL A 144 -0.37 -18.76 -6.03
N ARG A 145 0.63 -19.49 -5.52
CA ARG A 145 1.58 -18.98 -4.54
C ARG A 145 2.77 -18.34 -5.23
N MET A 146 3.27 -17.26 -4.63
CA MET A 146 4.48 -16.61 -5.08
C MET A 146 5.68 -17.55 -4.95
N PRO A 147 6.40 -17.84 -6.05
CA PRO A 147 7.60 -18.65 -5.99
C PRO A 147 8.76 -17.90 -5.28
N ASP A 148 9.72 -18.65 -4.76
CA ASP A 148 10.93 -18.08 -4.18
C ASP A 148 11.92 -17.72 -5.29
N HIS A 149 12.20 -16.44 -5.45
CA HIS A 149 13.18 -15.90 -6.40
C HIS A 149 14.55 -15.61 -5.77
N GLY A 150 14.75 -15.97 -4.50
CA GLY A 150 16.04 -15.84 -3.81
C GLY A 150 16.36 -14.46 -3.24
N GLU A 151 15.45 -13.50 -3.37
CA GLU A 151 15.59 -12.14 -2.83
C GLU A 151 15.03 -12.04 -1.41
N LEU A 152 14.15 -11.08 -1.16
CA LEU A 152 13.54 -10.85 0.16
C LEU A 152 12.60 -12.00 0.55
N LYS A 153 12.84 -12.60 1.72
CA LYS A 153 12.00 -13.64 2.33
C LYS A 153 11.46 -13.16 3.67
N ALA A 154 10.37 -13.75 4.12
CA ALA A 154 9.83 -13.52 5.46
C ALA A 154 10.90 -13.73 6.55
N SER A 155 11.69 -14.80 6.43
CA SER A 155 12.79 -15.11 7.33
C SER A 155 13.94 -14.09 7.35
N ASN A 156 13.96 -13.12 6.44
CA ASN A 156 14.93 -12.03 6.47
C ASN A 156 14.44 -10.81 7.27
N ILE A 157 13.19 -10.81 7.72
CA ILE A 157 12.58 -9.69 8.47
C ILE A 157 12.25 -10.17 9.89
N GLU A 158 13.24 -10.16 10.75
CA GLU A 158 13.13 -10.66 12.12
C GLU A 158 12.83 -9.56 13.15
N ASN A 159 13.18 -8.30 12.85
CA ASN A 159 13.08 -7.22 13.83
C ASN A 159 11.67 -6.65 14.05
N PRO A 160 10.84 -6.42 13.02
CA PRO A 160 9.50 -5.87 13.22
C PRO A 160 8.58 -6.88 13.91
N GLU A 161 7.81 -6.42 14.90
CA GLU A 161 6.72 -7.22 15.46
C GLU A 161 5.60 -7.45 14.43
N TYR A 162 5.41 -6.49 13.52
CA TYR A 162 4.36 -6.53 12.48
C TYR A 162 4.85 -5.92 11.19
N VAL A 163 4.55 -6.61 10.11
CA VAL A 163 4.78 -6.17 8.74
C VAL A 163 3.45 -6.13 8.02
N PHE A 164 3.05 -4.97 7.51
CA PHE A 164 1.86 -4.78 6.69
C PHE A 164 2.25 -4.49 5.26
N SER A 165 1.68 -5.21 4.32
CA SER A 165 2.05 -5.08 2.90
C SER A 165 0.84 -4.89 2.00
N GLY A 166 0.98 -4.01 1.00
CA GLY A 166 0.20 -4.03 -0.23
C GLY A 166 0.65 -5.16 -1.16
N HIS A 167 0.44 -5.02 -2.45
CA HIS A 167 0.81 -5.90 -3.55
C HIS A 167 -0.13 -7.07 -3.80
N PHE A 168 -0.24 -8.05 -2.91
CA PHE A 168 -1.16 -9.17 -3.13
C PHE A 168 -2.59 -8.79 -2.78
N HIS A 169 -3.51 -9.12 -3.70
CA HIS A 169 -4.90 -8.67 -3.63
C HIS A 169 -5.70 -9.37 -2.54
N LYS A 170 -5.33 -10.59 -2.18
CA LYS A 170 -6.01 -11.35 -1.13
C LYS A 170 -5.47 -10.96 0.24
N ARG A 171 -6.38 -10.64 1.18
CA ARG A 171 -6.02 -10.50 2.59
C ARG A 171 -5.56 -11.83 3.13
N GLN A 172 -4.41 -11.87 3.73
CA GLN A 172 -3.79 -13.06 4.28
C GLN A 172 -2.65 -12.69 5.22
N ASN A 173 -2.29 -13.62 6.11
CA ASN A 173 -1.12 -13.45 6.94
C ASN A 173 -0.36 -14.77 7.11
N GLN A 174 0.91 -14.67 7.34
CA GLN A 174 1.79 -15.75 7.82
C GLN A 174 2.72 -15.12 8.87
N GLU A 175 2.77 -15.71 10.06
CA GLU A 175 3.53 -15.19 11.19
C GLU A 175 3.21 -13.72 11.46
N ASN A 176 4.22 -12.83 11.43
CA ASN A 176 4.08 -11.39 11.64
C ASN A 176 3.84 -10.57 10.37
N ILE A 177 3.68 -11.21 9.21
CA ILE A 177 3.47 -10.54 7.92
C ILE A 177 2.01 -10.60 7.52
N TYR A 178 1.42 -9.44 7.26
CA TYR A 178 0.03 -9.23 6.89
C TYR A 178 -0.08 -8.54 5.54
N TYR A 179 -0.70 -9.19 4.55
CA TYR A 179 -1.16 -8.53 3.35
C TYR A 179 -2.55 -7.95 3.58
N ILE A 180 -2.68 -6.63 3.42
CA ILE A 180 -3.94 -5.91 3.70
C ILE A 180 -5.05 -6.21 2.68
N GLY A 181 -4.68 -6.73 1.51
CA GLY A 181 -5.59 -7.01 0.41
C GLY A 181 -6.03 -5.76 -0.36
N ASN A 182 -6.89 -5.95 -1.34
CA ASN A 182 -7.49 -4.85 -2.12
C ASN A 182 -8.54 -4.10 -1.32
N ALA A 183 -8.77 -2.86 -1.73
CA ALA A 183 -9.91 -2.05 -1.27
C ALA A 183 -11.26 -2.71 -1.59
N PHE A 184 -11.40 -3.19 -2.82
CA PHE A 184 -12.59 -3.87 -3.37
C PHE A 184 -12.19 -4.78 -4.53
N PRO A 185 -13.03 -5.70 -5.02
CA PRO A 185 -12.69 -6.60 -6.11
C PRO A 185 -12.31 -5.85 -7.39
N HIS A 186 -11.17 -6.20 -7.98
CA HIS A 186 -10.67 -5.57 -9.20
C HIS A 186 -10.95 -6.39 -10.47
N ASN A 187 -11.17 -7.70 -10.31
CA ASN A 187 -11.37 -8.62 -11.41
C ASN A 187 -12.04 -9.93 -10.95
N TYR A 188 -12.33 -10.83 -11.89
CA TYR A 188 -12.98 -12.10 -11.58
C TYR A 188 -12.18 -13.03 -10.64
N ALA A 189 -10.86 -12.90 -10.59
CA ALA A 189 -10.05 -13.69 -9.66
C ALA A 189 -10.26 -13.26 -8.19
N ASP A 190 -10.81 -12.09 -7.98
CA ASP A 190 -11.17 -11.55 -6.67
C ASP A 190 -12.62 -11.90 -6.25
N ALA A 191 -13.37 -12.61 -7.11
CA ALA A 191 -14.75 -12.97 -6.83
C ALA A 191 -14.84 -13.97 -5.67
N GLY A 192 -15.77 -13.72 -4.74
CA GLY A 192 -15.99 -14.58 -3.58
C GLY A 192 -14.96 -14.41 -2.46
N ASP A 193 -14.11 -13.40 -2.54
CA ASP A 193 -13.21 -12.99 -1.46
C ASP A 193 -13.74 -11.65 -0.90
N ASP A 194 -14.46 -11.71 0.21
CA ASP A 194 -15.14 -10.56 0.84
C ASP A 194 -14.30 -9.94 1.98
N ASP A 195 -13.17 -10.55 2.35
CA ASP A 195 -12.26 -10.01 3.37
C ASP A 195 -11.33 -8.94 2.79
N ARG A 196 -11.90 -7.74 2.56
CA ARG A 196 -11.28 -6.61 1.89
C ARG A 196 -11.48 -5.31 2.64
N GLY A 197 -10.87 -4.25 2.15
CA GLY A 197 -11.02 -2.91 2.71
C GLY A 197 -9.75 -2.38 3.35
N MET A 198 -9.86 -1.84 4.55
CA MET A 198 -8.74 -1.28 5.30
C MET A 198 -8.38 -2.12 6.51
N MET A 199 -7.24 -1.85 7.12
CA MET A 199 -6.86 -2.32 8.45
C MET A 199 -6.68 -1.13 9.38
N ILE A 200 -7.11 -1.28 10.63
CA ILE A 200 -6.88 -0.30 11.70
C ILE A 200 -5.87 -0.94 12.66
N LEU A 201 -4.81 -0.20 12.95
CA LEU A 201 -3.79 -0.59 13.91
C LEU A 201 -3.93 0.30 15.15
N ASP A 202 -4.30 -0.30 16.29
CA ASP A 202 -4.23 0.35 17.59
C ASP A 202 -2.86 0.05 18.23
N ARG A 203 -2.06 1.10 18.42
CA ARG A 203 -0.70 1.01 18.98
C ARG A 203 -0.69 1.00 20.52
N GLU A 204 -1.77 1.46 21.16
CA GLU A 204 -1.82 1.69 22.60
C GLU A 204 -2.49 0.54 23.40
N ASN A 205 -3.44 -0.16 22.81
CA ASN A 205 -4.29 -1.15 23.50
C ASN A 205 -3.80 -2.59 23.37
N ARG A 206 -2.51 -2.83 23.52
CA ARG A 206 -2.08 -4.21 23.77
C ARG A 206 -1.98 -4.47 25.26
N GLN A 207 -3.07 -4.98 25.81
CA GLN A 207 -2.99 -5.79 27.01
C GLN A 207 -2.30 -7.10 26.63
N GLU A 208 -1.21 -7.41 27.37
CA GLU A 208 -0.49 -8.68 27.36
C GLU A 208 -1.41 -9.89 27.54
#